data_454e643cd45da08b1f4a236f06d4f7a6
#
_entry.id   454e643cd45da08b1f4a236f06d4f7a6
#
_cell.length_a   1.000
_cell.length_b   1.000
_cell.length_c   1.000
_cell.angle_alpha   90.00
_cell.angle_beta   90.00
_cell.angle_gamma   90.00
#
_symmetry.space_group_name_H-M   'P 1'
#
loop_
_entity.id
_entity.type
_entity.pdbx_description
1 polymer ?
#
loop_
_entity_poly.entity_id
_entity_poly.type
_entity_poly.pdbx_seq_one_letter_code
_entity_poly.pdbx_strand_id
1 'polypeptide(L)'
;MVEAMRQDLLRASYLQADETIVPVQMHDGRGADHQAYLWQYGKPGGETVFDFQLGRGREGPIKFLGQWEGILQTDGYQAYDGIGGPKLVHVGCWTHARRKFVDAVKVNPQDGEAIKMVTRMDALSLVDRHARERQMSDEERLALRHEHAESWAEEIRSECETLSRAVLPKSALGQAVAYTLNMWAKLRRCFDYAEVELSNNLAENSMRPVALGRKNWLHVGSAKSGPKVAAIRGCRIFCVNVLRNN
;
A
#
# COMPACT_ATOMS: atom_id res chain seq x y z
N MET A 1 7.87 9.17 -22.99
CA MET A 1 8.51 8.17 -22.11
C MET A 1 7.62 7.84 -20.90
N VAL A 2 7.32 8.75 -19.99
CA VAL A 2 6.48 8.46 -18.80
C VAL A 2 5.09 7.95 -19.18
N GLU A 3 4.43 8.56 -20.17
CA GLU A 3 3.12 8.09 -20.64
C GLU A 3 3.20 6.69 -21.26
N ALA A 4 4.26 6.36 -21.99
CA ALA A 4 4.45 5.00 -22.50
C ALA A 4 4.62 3.98 -21.35
N MET A 5 5.42 4.32 -20.32
CA MET A 5 5.59 3.49 -19.13
C MET A 5 4.26 3.32 -18.38
N ARG A 6 3.45 4.40 -18.26
CA ARG A 6 2.11 4.32 -17.67
C ARG A 6 1.21 3.39 -18.47
N GLN A 7 1.15 3.54 -19.79
CA GLN A 7 0.32 2.70 -20.66
C GLN A 7 0.72 1.22 -20.59
N ASP A 8 2.01 0.95 -20.48
CA ASP A 8 2.52 -0.41 -20.32
C ASP A 8 2.14 -1.00 -18.96
N LEU A 9 2.33 -0.23 -17.87
CA LEU A 9 1.93 -0.64 -16.53
C LEU A 9 0.43 -0.94 -16.43
N LEU A 10 -0.42 -0.14 -17.08
CA LEU A 10 -1.88 -0.31 -17.07
C LEU A 10 -2.38 -1.54 -17.88
N ARG A 11 -1.49 -2.31 -18.51
CA ARG A 11 -1.82 -3.63 -19.06
C ARG A 11 -1.80 -4.74 -18.00
N ALA A 12 -1.20 -4.48 -16.83
CA ALA A 12 -1.19 -5.44 -15.75
C ALA A 12 -2.58 -5.60 -15.14
N SER A 13 -2.91 -6.81 -14.69
CA SER A 13 -4.15 -7.13 -13.98
C SER A 13 -4.11 -6.75 -12.50
N TYR A 14 -2.89 -6.57 -11.93
CA TYR A 14 -2.68 -6.27 -10.53
C TYR A 14 -1.61 -5.21 -10.33
N LEU A 15 -1.96 -4.16 -9.60
CA LEU A 15 -1.08 -3.05 -9.22
C LEU A 15 -1.12 -2.82 -7.71
N GLN A 16 0.03 -2.42 -7.19
CA GLN A 16 0.15 -1.83 -5.86
C GLN A 16 0.41 -0.33 -5.98
N ALA A 17 -0.21 0.46 -5.09
CA ALA A 17 0.00 1.90 -5.05
C ALA A 17 0.26 2.40 -3.63
N ASP A 18 1.04 3.47 -3.57
CA ASP A 18 1.40 4.19 -2.35
C ASP A 18 1.78 5.62 -2.69
N GLU A 19 1.85 6.53 -1.73
CA GLU A 19 2.32 7.88 -1.96
C GLU A 19 3.25 8.36 -0.83
N THR A 20 4.14 9.27 -1.18
CA THR A 20 5.04 9.89 -0.22
C THR A 20 5.15 11.39 -0.43
N ILE A 21 5.32 12.13 0.67
CA ILE A 21 5.53 13.57 0.65
C ILE A 21 6.89 13.87 0.03
N VAL A 22 6.92 14.89 -0.82
CA VAL A 22 8.15 15.52 -1.30
C VAL A 22 8.03 17.06 -1.17
N PRO A 23 8.94 17.71 -0.46
CA PRO A 23 8.95 19.16 -0.39
C PRO A 23 9.27 19.75 -1.78
N VAL A 24 8.57 20.80 -2.14
CA VAL A 24 8.75 21.52 -3.41
C VAL A 24 8.93 22.99 -3.16
N GLN A 25 9.93 23.59 -3.79
CA GLN A 25 10.12 25.00 -3.76
C GLN A 25 9.11 25.69 -4.70
N MET A 26 8.30 26.57 -4.14
CA MET A 26 7.30 27.33 -4.89
C MET A 26 7.78 28.74 -5.14
N HIS A 27 7.43 29.28 -6.32
CA HIS A 27 7.80 30.63 -6.74
C HIS A 27 6.57 31.51 -7.09
N ASP A 28 5.40 31.14 -6.56
CA ASP A 28 4.10 31.76 -6.84
C ASP A 28 3.44 32.38 -5.60
N GLY A 29 4.25 32.71 -4.58
CA GLY A 29 3.76 33.31 -3.32
C GLY A 29 3.29 32.28 -2.29
N ARG A 30 3.19 31.00 -2.60
CA ARG A 30 3.09 29.92 -1.62
C ARG A 30 4.45 29.75 -0.96
N GLY A 31 4.51 29.42 0.33
CA GLY A 31 5.78 29.30 1.07
C GLY A 31 6.81 28.40 0.38
N ALA A 32 8.08 28.61 0.68
CA ALA A 32 9.20 27.91 0.04
C ALA A 32 9.12 26.36 0.14
N ASP A 33 8.42 25.83 1.15
CA ASP A 33 8.31 24.41 1.45
C ASP A 33 6.87 23.88 1.27
N HIS A 34 6.36 23.96 0.04
CA HIS A 34 5.08 23.34 -0.25
C HIS A 34 5.19 21.79 -0.24
N GLN A 35 4.28 21.11 0.46
CA GLN A 35 4.21 19.65 0.46
C GLN A 35 3.50 19.15 -0.80
N ALA A 36 4.28 18.63 -1.72
CA ALA A 36 3.78 17.86 -2.86
C ALA A 36 3.92 16.36 -2.60
N TYR A 37 3.44 15.55 -3.52
CA TYR A 37 3.39 14.08 -3.37
C TYR A 37 3.95 13.41 -4.62
N LEU A 38 4.73 12.36 -4.39
CA LEU A 38 5.04 11.34 -5.39
C LEU A 38 4.12 10.14 -5.13
N TRP A 39 3.27 9.87 -6.10
CA TRP A 39 2.42 8.71 -6.16
C TRP A 39 3.16 7.61 -6.92
N GLN A 40 3.19 6.44 -6.36
CA GLN A 40 3.83 5.27 -6.94
C GLN A 40 2.75 4.28 -7.35
N TYR A 41 2.89 3.74 -8.55
CA TYR A 41 2.11 2.63 -9.05
C TYR A 41 3.07 1.58 -9.59
N GLY A 42 2.91 0.33 -9.19
CA GLY A 42 3.83 -0.71 -9.61
C GLY A 42 3.19 -2.09 -9.65
N LYS A 43 3.67 -2.90 -10.58
CA LYS A 43 3.37 -4.33 -10.60
C LYS A 43 4.28 -5.02 -9.56
N PRO A 44 3.77 -5.89 -8.69
CA PRO A 44 4.60 -6.69 -7.79
C PRO A 44 5.69 -7.45 -8.55
N GLY A 45 6.95 -7.21 -8.15
CA GLY A 45 8.11 -7.82 -8.81
C GLY A 45 8.46 -7.25 -10.20
N GLY A 46 7.75 -6.24 -10.69
CA GLY A 46 7.91 -5.65 -12.01
C GLY A 46 8.18 -4.15 -12.00
N GLU A 47 7.64 -3.49 -13.00
CA GLU A 47 7.85 -2.07 -13.27
C GLU A 47 7.13 -1.20 -12.23
N THR A 48 7.71 -0.02 -12.01
CA THR A 48 7.15 1.01 -11.13
C THR A 48 7.18 2.36 -11.85
N VAL A 49 6.06 3.05 -11.82
CA VAL A 49 5.90 4.40 -12.37
C VAL A 49 5.58 5.35 -11.22
N PHE A 50 6.22 6.52 -11.24
CA PHE A 50 5.93 7.60 -10.31
C PHE A 50 5.17 8.70 -11.02
N ASP A 51 4.17 9.26 -10.35
CA ASP A 51 3.44 10.46 -10.74
C ASP A 51 3.65 11.55 -9.68
N PHE A 52 3.83 12.79 -10.13
CA PHE A 52 4.04 13.93 -9.25
C PHE A 52 2.79 14.79 -9.21
N GLN A 53 2.29 15.05 -7.98
CA GLN A 53 1.13 15.91 -7.74
C GLN A 53 1.44 16.95 -6.66
N LEU A 54 0.92 18.16 -6.83
CA LEU A 54 1.06 19.24 -5.82
C LEU A 54 0.21 19.00 -4.57
N GLY A 55 -0.78 18.14 -4.64
CA GLY A 55 -1.68 17.79 -3.53
C GLY A 55 -1.81 16.29 -3.33
N ARG A 56 -2.39 15.91 -2.19
CA ARG A 56 -2.72 14.52 -1.85
C ARG A 56 -4.15 14.14 -2.26
N GLY A 57 -4.78 14.94 -3.11
CA GLY A 57 -6.15 14.70 -3.54
C GLY A 57 -6.27 13.50 -4.48
N ARG A 58 -7.51 13.05 -4.64
CA ARG A 58 -7.86 11.88 -5.49
C ARG A 58 -7.71 12.16 -7.01
N GLU A 59 -7.48 13.42 -7.40
CA GLU A 59 -7.32 13.83 -8.79
C GLU A 59 -6.10 13.15 -9.44
N GLY A 60 -5.02 12.95 -8.68
CA GLY A 60 -3.82 12.23 -9.12
C GLY A 60 -4.13 10.79 -9.50
N PRO A 61 -4.63 9.96 -8.57
CA PRO A 61 -5.05 8.59 -8.86
C PRO A 61 -6.11 8.47 -9.95
N ILE A 62 -7.12 9.35 -9.98
CA ILE A 62 -8.13 9.36 -11.03
C ILE A 62 -7.50 9.57 -12.42
N LYS A 63 -6.62 10.57 -12.52
CA LYS A 63 -5.92 10.88 -13.77
C LYS A 63 -4.97 9.74 -14.19
N PHE A 64 -4.28 9.14 -13.23
CA PHE A 64 -3.33 8.06 -13.52
C PHE A 64 -4.03 6.79 -13.97
N LEU A 65 -5.02 6.33 -13.24
CA LEU A 65 -5.71 5.06 -13.53
C LEU A 65 -6.76 5.20 -14.65
N GLY A 66 -7.41 6.35 -14.76
CA GLY A 66 -8.49 6.57 -15.75
C GLY A 66 -9.61 5.56 -15.57
N GLN A 67 -9.89 4.77 -16.59
CA GLN A 67 -10.87 3.67 -16.59
C GLN A 67 -10.22 2.29 -16.46
N TRP A 68 -8.99 2.23 -15.90
CA TRP A 68 -8.31 0.96 -15.70
C TRP A 68 -9.13 0.02 -14.80
N GLU A 69 -9.21 -1.23 -15.20
CA GLU A 69 -9.89 -2.31 -14.50
C GLU A 69 -8.86 -3.37 -14.15
N GLY A 70 -8.86 -3.78 -12.90
CA GLY A 70 -7.91 -4.74 -12.36
C GLY A 70 -7.93 -4.71 -10.85
N ILE A 71 -6.94 -5.28 -10.23
CA ILE A 71 -6.78 -5.32 -8.79
C ILE A 71 -5.83 -4.20 -8.36
N LEU A 72 -6.32 -3.27 -7.53
CA LEU A 72 -5.53 -2.20 -6.93
C LEU A 72 -5.36 -2.45 -5.44
N GLN A 73 -4.14 -2.67 -4.97
CA GLN A 73 -3.83 -2.81 -3.55
C GLN A 73 -3.17 -1.55 -3.00
N THR A 74 -3.71 -1.06 -1.87
CA THR A 74 -3.21 0.15 -1.19
C THR A 74 -3.24 -0.01 0.33
N ASP A 75 -2.73 1.00 1.04
CA ASP A 75 -2.84 1.12 2.50
C ASP A 75 -4.26 1.47 3.00
N GLY A 76 -5.20 1.73 2.09
CA GLY A 76 -6.57 2.14 2.39
C GLY A 76 -6.78 3.65 2.46
N TYR A 77 -5.85 4.45 1.94
CA TYR A 77 -6.07 5.88 1.84
C TYR A 77 -7.28 6.20 0.94
N GLN A 78 -8.17 7.08 1.41
CA GLN A 78 -9.47 7.37 0.79
C GLN A 78 -9.38 7.92 -0.65
N ALA A 79 -8.25 8.48 -1.05
CA ALA A 79 -8.06 8.96 -2.42
C ALA A 79 -8.20 7.85 -3.47
N TYR A 80 -8.03 6.60 -3.07
CA TYR A 80 -8.17 5.43 -3.94
C TYR A 80 -9.60 4.85 -3.96
N ASP A 81 -10.55 5.41 -3.20
CA ASP A 81 -11.90 4.87 -3.15
C ASP A 81 -12.74 5.32 -4.35
N GLY A 82 -13.39 4.38 -5.03
CA GLY A 82 -14.29 4.67 -6.16
C GLY A 82 -13.59 5.33 -7.36
N ILE A 83 -12.34 4.94 -7.63
CA ILE A 83 -11.58 5.36 -8.81
C ILE A 83 -11.41 4.17 -9.76
N GLY A 84 -10.93 4.45 -10.98
CA GLY A 84 -10.78 3.42 -12.01
C GLY A 84 -12.10 3.06 -12.71
N GLY A 85 -12.10 1.98 -13.48
CA GLY A 85 -13.27 1.45 -14.15
C GLY A 85 -14.21 0.67 -13.22
N PRO A 86 -15.43 0.32 -13.71
CA PRO A 86 -16.48 -0.29 -12.87
C PRO A 86 -16.12 -1.68 -12.29
N LYS A 87 -15.15 -2.37 -12.87
CA LYS A 87 -14.69 -3.68 -12.40
C LYS A 87 -13.39 -3.61 -11.59
N LEU A 88 -12.93 -2.40 -11.22
CA LEU A 88 -11.76 -2.29 -10.36
C LEU A 88 -12.02 -2.94 -9.01
N VAL A 89 -11.11 -3.82 -8.57
CA VAL A 89 -11.12 -4.47 -7.27
C VAL A 89 -10.12 -3.78 -6.35
N HIS A 90 -10.59 -3.12 -5.30
CA HIS A 90 -9.73 -2.47 -4.32
C HIS A 90 -9.39 -3.43 -3.18
N VAL A 91 -8.10 -3.68 -2.97
CA VAL A 91 -7.55 -4.60 -1.95
C VAL A 91 -6.80 -3.83 -0.88
N GLY A 92 -6.98 -4.23 0.38
CA GLY A 92 -6.29 -3.65 1.53
C GLY A 92 -4.95 -4.32 1.83
N CYS A 93 -4.23 -3.75 2.79
CA CYS A 93 -2.93 -4.23 3.24
C CYS A 93 -3.01 -4.71 4.69
N TRP A 94 -2.79 -6.01 4.95
CA TRP A 94 -2.76 -6.57 6.29
C TRP A 94 -1.61 -6.03 7.15
N THR A 95 -0.48 -5.68 6.54
CA THR A 95 0.64 -5.06 7.26
C THR A 95 0.26 -3.70 7.85
N HIS A 96 -0.57 -2.92 7.15
CA HIS A 96 -1.07 -1.65 7.69
C HIS A 96 -2.06 -1.87 8.84
N ALA A 97 -2.97 -2.83 8.72
CA ALA A 97 -3.84 -3.21 9.83
C ALA A 97 -3.03 -3.65 11.06
N ARG A 98 -2.05 -4.53 10.86
CA ARG A 98 -1.13 -4.96 11.92
C ARG A 98 -0.37 -3.80 12.56
N ARG A 99 0.15 -2.86 11.77
CA ARG A 99 0.88 -1.69 12.27
C ARG A 99 0.06 -0.87 13.25
N LYS A 100 -1.26 -0.73 13.03
CA LYS A 100 -2.15 -0.04 13.96
C LYS A 100 -2.19 -0.70 15.34
N PHE A 101 -2.23 -2.04 15.41
CA PHE A 101 -2.16 -2.76 16.68
C PHE A 101 -0.75 -2.69 17.30
N VAL A 102 0.30 -2.75 16.51
CA VAL A 102 1.68 -2.51 17.02
C VAL A 102 1.81 -1.12 17.64
N ASP A 103 1.20 -0.10 17.03
CA ASP A 103 1.21 1.24 17.60
C ASP A 103 0.39 1.31 18.90
N ALA A 104 -0.71 0.56 19.01
CA ALA A 104 -1.43 0.41 20.28
C ALA A 104 -0.57 -0.25 21.37
N VAL A 105 0.18 -1.30 21.05
CA VAL A 105 1.14 -1.95 21.96
C VAL A 105 2.25 -0.97 22.39
N LYS A 106 2.76 -0.10 21.51
CA LYS A 106 3.75 0.92 21.88
C LYS A 106 3.19 1.93 22.89
N VAL A 107 1.90 2.29 22.77
CA VAL A 107 1.23 3.20 23.70
C VAL A 107 0.99 2.51 25.06
N ASN A 108 0.56 1.25 25.04
CA ASN A 108 0.38 0.43 26.23
C ASN A 108 0.99 -0.96 26.05
N PRO A 109 2.25 -1.19 26.47
CA PRO A 109 2.93 -2.47 26.33
C PRO A 109 2.31 -3.63 27.10
N GLN A 110 1.38 -3.37 28.00
CA GLN A 110 0.65 -4.39 28.79
C GLN A 110 -0.75 -4.66 28.23
N ASP A 111 -1.10 -4.09 27.08
CA ASP A 111 -2.39 -4.32 26.43
C ASP A 111 -2.44 -5.72 25.81
N GLY A 112 -2.99 -6.68 26.55
CA GLY A 112 -3.08 -8.08 26.15
C GLY A 112 -3.88 -8.27 24.86
N GLU A 113 -4.93 -7.46 24.63
CA GLU A 113 -5.76 -7.57 23.43
C GLU A 113 -4.98 -7.06 22.20
N ALA A 114 -4.28 -5.94 22.32
CA ALA A 114 -3.43 -5.44 21.24
C ALA A 114 -2.32 -6.43 20.86
N ILE A 115 -1.65 -7.04 21.86
CA ILE A 115 -0.60 -8.07 21.68
C ILE A 115 -1.18 -9.30 20.99
N LYS A 116 -2.33 -9.79 21.43
CA LYS A 116 -3.03 -10.94 20.86
C LYS A 116 -3.36 -10.71 19.37
N MET A 117 -3.86 -9.52 19.03
CA MET A 117 -4.17 -9.16 17.65
C MET A 117 -2.93 -9.11 16.76
N VAL A 118 -1.81 -8.56 17.25
CA VAL A 118 -0.52 -8.57 16.53
C VAL A 118 -0.10 -10.01 16.25
N THR A 119 -0.15 -10.89 17.27
CA THR A 119 0.26 -12.29 17.14
C THR A 119 -0.58 -13.04 16.10
N ARG A 120 -1.90 -12.83 16.08
CA ARG A 120 -2.79 -13.45 15.09
C ARG A 120 -2.49 -12.96 13.66
N MET A 121 -2.26 -11.66 13.49
CA MET A 121 -1.89 -11.11 12.18
C MET A 121 -0.50 -11.56 11.72
N ASP A 122 0.41 -11.83 12.65
CA ASP A 122 1.71 -12.45 12.35
C ASP A 122 1.54 -13.88 11.84
N ALA A 123 0.59 -14.65 12.39
CA ALA A 123 0.30 -16.00 11.93
C ALA A 123 -0.19 -16.00 10.46
N LEU A 124 -1.07 -15.04 10.06
CA LEU A 124 -1.44 -14.89 8.65
C LEU A 124 -0.22 -14.67 7.75
N SER A 125 0.69 -13.80 8.19
CA SER A 125 1.91 -13.49 7.43
C SER A 125 2.86 -14.67 7.32
N LEU A 126 2.86 -15.59 8.29
CA LEU A 126 3.68 -16.81 8.26
C LEU A 126 3.21 -17.79 7.19
N VAL A 127 1.90 -17.91 6.94
CA VAL A 127 1.35 -18.74 5.86
C VAL A 127 1.91 -18.30 4.51
N ASP A 128 1.85 -17.01 4.22
CA ASP A 128 2.38 -16.45 2.96
C ASP A 128 3.91 -16.59 2.85
N ARG A 129 4.62 -16.39 3.95
CA ARG A 129 6.07 -16.60 3.98
C ARG A 129 6.44 -18.04 3.66
N HIS A 130 5.74 -19.00 4.27
CA HIS A 130 5.94 -20.42 4.02
C HIS A 130 5.72 -20.80 2.55
N ALA A 131 4.65 -20.26 1.93
CA ALA A 131 4.38 -20.47 0.51
C ALA A 131 5.52 -19.95 -0.38
N ARG A 132 6.07 -18.76 -0.06
CA ARG A 132 7.19 -18.17 -0.81
C ARG A 132 8.49 -18.93 -0.64
N GLU A 133 8.82 -19.35 0.58
CA GLU A 133 10.03 -20.14 0.86
C GLU A 133 10.02 -21.46 0.09
N ARG A 134 8.82 -22.01 -0.16
CA ARG A 134 8.62 -23.24 -0.97
C ARG A 134 8.41 -22.98 -2.45
N GLN A 135 8.45 -21.70 -2.89
CA GLN A 135 8.24 -21.32 -4.29
C GLN A 135 6.92 -21.84 -4.87
N MET A 136 5.87 -21.86 -4.05
CA MET A 136 4.53 -22.26 -4.43
C MET A 136 3.96 -21.32 -5.50
N SER A 137 3.13 -21.86 -6.40
CA SER A 137 2.35 -21.05 -7.35
C SER A 137 1.34 -20.15 -6.62
N ASP A 138 0.77 -19.20 -7.34
CA ASP A 138 -0.26 -18.31 -6.78
C ASP A 138 -1.49 -19.11 -6.34
N GLU A 139 -1.88 -20.14 -7.11
CA GLU A 139 -3.01 -21.02 -6.81
C GLU A 139 -2.73 -21.90 -5.58
N GLU A 140 -1.54 -22.47 -5.46
CA GLU A 140 -1.13 -23.25 -4.29
C GLU A 140 -1.08 -22.37 -3.03
N ARG A 141 -0.59 -21.11 -3.18
CA ARG A 141 -0.60 -20.13 -2.09
C ARG A 141 -2.02 -19.76 -1.67
N LEU A 142 -2.94 -19.59 -2.61
CA LEU A 142 -4.35 -19.32 -2.32
C LEU A 142 -4.99 -20.51 -1.59
N ALA A 143 -4.76 -21.73 -2.04
CA ALA A 143 -5.23 -22.93 -1.38
C ALA A 143 -4.72 -23.03 0.07
N LEU A 144 -3.44 -22.74 0.29
CA LEU A 144 -2.84 -22.71 1.62
C LEU A 144 -3.47 -21.64 2.52
N ARG A 145 -3.81 -20.47 1.97
CA ARG A 145 -4.54 -19.41 2.69
C ARG A 145 -5.93 -19.87 3.11
N HIS A 146 -6.68 -20.52 2.23
CA HIS A 146 -8.01 -21.05 2.57
C HIS A 146 -7.93 -22.10 3.65
N GLU A 147 -6.94 -23.00 3.58
CA GLU A 147 -6.79 -24.09 4.54
C GLU A 147 -6.41 -23.60 5.95
N HIS A 148 -5.50 -22.60 6.04
CA HIS A 148 -4.86 -22.26 7.31
C HIS A 148 -5.09 -20.83 7.79
N ALA A 149 -5.38 -19.88 6.89
CA ALA A 149 -5.37 -18.46 7.23
C ALA A 149 -6.77 -17.82 7.22
N GLU A 150 -7.71 -18.32 6.43
CA GLU A 150 -9.04 -17.69 6.30
C GLU A 150 -9.82 -17.75 7.61
N SER A 151 -9.81 -18.89 8.32
CA SER A 151 -10.45 -19.01 9.64
C SER A 151 -9.85 -18.04 10.65
N TRP A 152 -8.53 -17.87 10.65
CA TRP A 152 -7.86 -16.91 11.54
C TRP A 152 -8.20 -15.46 11.19
N ALA A 153 -8.38 -15.14 9.92
CA ALA A 153 -8.84 -13.82 9.51
C ALA A 153 -10.26 -13.55 10.03
N GLU A 154 -11.19 -14.50 9.94
CA GLU A 154 -12.55 -14.35 10.48
C GLU A 154 -12.55 -14.26 12.03
N GLU A 155 -11.65 -14.96 12.73
CA GLU A 155 -11.46 -14.77 14.16
C GLU A 155 -10.96 -13.35 14.49
N ILE A 156 -10.02 -12.80 13.73
CA ILE A 156 -9.56 -11.41 13.87
C ILE A 156 -10.73 -10.44 13.72
N ARG A 157 -11.62 -10.66 12.75
CA ARG A 157 -12.82 -9.85 12.56
C ARG A 157 -13.73 -9.92 13.76
N SER A 158 -14.09 -11.13 14.19
CA SER A 158 -15.00 -11.35 15.33
C SER A 158 -14.46 -10.70 16.61
N GLU A 159 -13.16 -10.80 16.85
CA GLU A 159 -12.49 -10.13 17.95
C GLU A 159 -12.58 -8.60 17.84
N CYS A 160 -12.31 -8.04 16.64
CA CYS A 160 -12.49 -6.61 16.40
C CYS A 160 -13.93 -6.15 16.64
N GLU A 161 -14.93 -6.92 16.22
CA GLU A 161 -16.35 -6.62 16.50
C GLU A 161 -16.66 -6.61 18.00
N THR A 162 -16.09 -7.52 18.75
CA THR A 162 -16.21 -7.59 20.22
C THR A 162 -15.52 -6.39 20.87
N LEU A 163 -14.26 -6.14 20.50
CA LEU A 163 -13.46 -5.03 21.04
C LEU A 163 -14.06 -3.67 20.70
N SER A 164 -14.70 -3.51 19.55
CA SER A 164 -15.33 -2.24 19.14
C SER A 164 -16.40 -1.75 20.13
N ARG A 165 -17.01 -2.67 20.88
CA ARG A 165 -18.03 -2.38 21.91
C ARG A 165 -17.44 -2.16 23.30
N ALA A 166 -16.21 -2.63 23.52
CA ALA A 166 -15.58 -2.65 24.85
C ALA A 166 -14.52 -1.55 25.03
N VAL A 167 -13.91 -1.07 23.94
CA VAL A 167 -12.79 -0.13 24.01
C VAL A 167 -13.22 1.30 23.67
N LEU A 168 -12.52 2.29 24.22
CA LEU A 168 -12.75 3.69 23.88
C LEU A 168 -12.39 3.95 22.40
N PRO A 169 -13.29 4.51 21.57
CA PRO A 169 -13.07 4.69 20.13
C PRO A 169 -11.83 5.54 19.78
N LYS A 170 -11.43 6.46 20.65
CA LYS A 170 -10.26 7.34 20.47
C LYS A 170 -8.98 6.77 21.08
N SER A 171 -9.02 5.64 21.77
CA SER A 171 -7.80 4.96 22.23
C SER A 171 -7.03 4.40 21.04
N ALA A 172 -5.73 4.12 21.21
CA ALA A 172 -4.92 3.53 20.16
C ALA A 172 -5.47 2.17 19.70
N LEU A 173 -5.92 1.32 20.65
CA LEU A 173 -6.58 0.06 20.34
C LEU A 173 -7.91 0.27 19.61
N GLY A 174 -8.74 1.21 20.06
CA GLY A 174 -10.03 1.53 19.41
C GLY A 174 -9.85 2.01 17.97
N GLN A 175 -8.82 2.81 17.69
CA GLN A 175 -8.49 3.25 16.34
C GLN A 175 -7.99 2.08 15.46
N ALA A 176 -7.19 1.15 16.01
CA ALA A 176 -6.74 -0.04 15.31
C ALA A 176 -7.91 -0.97 14.93
N VAL A 177 -8.82 -1.19 15.87
CA VAL A 177 -10.05 -1.95 15.67
C VAL A 177 -10.93 -1.31 14.60
N ALA A 178 -11.22 -0.01 14.71
CA ALA A 178 -12.03 0.73 13.75
C ALA A 178 -11.43 0.69 12.34
N TYR A 179 -10.10 0.88 12.21
CA TYR A 179 -9.41 0.76 10.93
C TYR A 179 -9.62 -0.64 10.31
N THR A 180 -9.41 -1.70 11.08
CA THR A 180 -9.52 -3.08 10.59
C THR A 180 -10.94 -3.40 10.13
N LEU A 181 -11.96 -3.02 10.89
CA LEU A 181 -13.36 -3.22 10.52
C LEU A 181 -13.74 -2.42 9.27
N ASN A 182 -13.35 -1.16 9.19
CA ASN A 182 -13.61 -0.31 8.01
C ASN A 182 -12.94 -0.84 6.75
N MET A 183 -11.77 -1.47 6.90
CA MET A 183 -11.02 -2.05 5.79
C MET A 183 -11.38 -3.50 5.50
N TRP A 184 -12.26 -4.13 6.29
CA TRP A 184 -12.49 -5.57 6.24
C TRP A 184 -12.79 -6.10 4.85
N ALA A 185 -13.75 -5.47 4.15
CA ALA A 185 -14.12 -5.87 2.79
C ALA A 185 -12.95 -5.85 1.80
N LYS A 186 -11.97 -4.96 2.03
CA LYS A 186 -10.75 -4.88 1.21
C LYS A 186 -9.69 -5.88 1.68
N LEU A 187 -9.55 -6.08 2.99
CA LEU A 187 -8.57 -7.01 3.57
C LEU A 187 -8.84 -8.47 3.19
N ARG A 188 -10.11 -8.89 3.20
CA ARG A 188 -10.46 -10.27 2.87
C ARG A 188 -10.25 -10.62 1.39
N ARG A 189 -10.12 -9.64 0.49
CA ARG A 189 -9.91 -9.88 -0.95
C ARG A 189 -8.66 -10.72 -1.27
N CYS A 190 -7.68 -10.80 -0.38
CA CYS A 190 -6.53 -11.70 -0.54
C CYS A 190 -6.90 -13.19 -0.52
N PHE A 191 -8.13 -13.53 -0.11
CA PHE A 191 -8.68 -14.89 -0.18
C PHE A 191 -9.53 -15.13 -1.45
N ASP A 192 -9.81 -14.08 -2.23
CA ASP A 192 -10.59 -14.20 -3.47
C ASP A 192 -9.68 -14.26 -4.72
N TYR A 193 -8.42 -13.80 -4.61
CA TYR A 193 -7.51 -13.62 -5.75
C TYR A 193 -6.12 -14.19 -5.46
N ALA A 194 -5.68 -15.13 -6.29
CA ALA A 194 -4.45 -15.89 -6.09
C ALA A 194 -3.17 -15.02 -6.17
N GLU A 195 -3.16 -14.05 -7.09
CA GLU A 195 -2.04 -13.14 -7.33
C GLU A 195 -1.86 -12.07 -6.25
N VAL A 196 -2.88 -11.84 -5.40
CA VAL A 196 -2.86 -10.76 -4.40
C VAL A 196 -1.90 -11.09 -3.26
N GLU A 197 -1.08 -10.12 -2.91
CA GLU A 197 -0.21 -10.15 -1.74
C GLU A 197 -0.97 -9.78 -0.44
N LEU A 198 -0.54 -10.29 0.72
CA LEU A 198 -1.09 -9.82 2.01
C LEU A 198 -0.70 -8.38 2.32
N SER A 199 0.33 -7.86 1.65
CA SER A 199 0.84 -6.51 1.90
C SER A 199 1.21 -5.77 0.62
N ASN A 200 1.13 -4.43 0.65
CA ASN A 200 1.70 -3.56 -0.37
C ASN A 200 3.18 -3.20 -0.11
N ASN A 201 3.90 -4.03 0.64
CA ASN A 201 5.31 -3.78 0.98
C ASN A 201 6.21 -3.64 -0.24
N LEU A 202 5.87 -4.23 -1.38
CA LEU A 202 6.64 -4.05 -2.61
C LEU A 202 6.53 -2.61 -3.13
N ALA A 203 5.35 -2.00 -3.05
CA ALA A 203 5.16 -0.57 -3.31
C ALA A 203 5.97 0.27 -2.32
N GLU A 204 5.85 0.03 -1.02
CA GLU A 204 6.63 0.74 0.01
C GLU A 204 8.14 0.61 -0.21
N ASN A 205 8.63 -0.57 -0.58
CA ASN A 205 10.05 -0.80 -0.85
C ASN A 205 10.56 0.00 -2.05
N SER A 206 9.75 0.14 -3.09
CA SER A 206 10.09 0.96 -4.26
C SER A 206 10.12 2.47 -3.92
N MET A 207 9.44 2.90 -2.85
CA MET A 207 9.51 4.26 -2.32
C MET A 207 10.75 4.53 -1.46
N ARG A 208 11.44 3.52 -0.95
CA ARG A 208 12.64 3.70 -0.09
C ARG A 208 13.73 4.56 -0.72
N PRO A 209 14.09 4.42 -2.03
CA PRO A 209 15.08 5.30 -2.65
C PRO A 209 14.65 6.77 -2.66
N VAL A 210 13.36 7.05 -2.72
CA VAL A 210 12.81 8.41 -2.63
C VAL A 210 12.94 8.92 -1.19
N ALA A 211 12.56 8.11 -0.21
CA ALA A 211 12.63 8.45 1.21
C ALA A 211 14.08 8.69 1.69
N LEU A 212 15.03 7.88 1.22
CA LEU A 212 16.46 8.06 1.48
C LEU A 212 17.01 9.29 0.73
N GLY A 213 16.60 9.48 -0.52
CA GLY A 213 17.00 10.62 -1.34
C GLY A 213 16.59 11.95 -0.74
N ARG A 214 15.42 12.03 -0.09
CA ARG A 214 14.96 13.27 0.62
C ARG A 214 15.93 13.73 1.71
N LYS A 215 16.72 12.83 2.29
CA LYS A 215 17.75 13.21 3.26
C LYS A 215 18.95 13.91 2.60
N ASN A 216 19.17 13.67 1.31
CA ASN A 216 20.30 14.21 0.55
C ASN A 216 19.91 15.44 -0.28
N TRP A 217 18.72 15.42 -0.89
CA TRP A 217 18.16 16.56 -1.61
C TRP A 217 16.92 17.04 -0.87
N LEU A 218 17.01 18.16 -0.21
CA LEU A 218 16.03 18.66 0.75
C LEU A 218 14.65 18.92 0.12
N HIS A 219 14.59 19.30 -1.16
CA HIS A 219 13.37 19.66 -1.88
C HIS A 219 13.50 19.49 -3.39
N VAL A 220 12.37 19.43 -4.08
CA VAL A 220 12.30 19.60 -5.54
C VAL A 220 12.36 21.08 -5.87
N GLY A 221 13.26 21.51 -6.73
CA GLY A 221 13.57 22.91 -6.96
C GLY A 221 12.43 23.75 -7.57
N SER A 222 11.39 23.13 -8.14
CA SER A 222 10.18 23.82 -8.60
C SER A 222 9.05 22.82 -8.92
N ALA A 223 7.81 23.29 -8.95
CA ALA A 223 6.66 22.49 -9.40
C ALA A 223 6.85 21.94 -10.83
N LYS A 224 7.50 22.71 -11.73
CA LYS A 224 7.80 22.27 -13.11
C LYS A 224 8.83 21.14 -13.17
N SER A 225 9.68 21.00 -12.16
CA SER A 225 10.68 19.94 -12.06
C SER A 225 10.10 18.64 -11.51
N GLY A 226 8.99 18.67 -10.79
CA GLY A 226 8.35 17.52 -10.16
C GLY A 226 8.12 16.35 -11.10
N PRO A 227 7.45 16.52 -12.26
CA PRO A 227 7.24 15.44 -13.23
C PRO A 227 8.54 14.85 -13.79
N LYS A 228 9.60 15.66 -13.91
CA LYS A 228 10.93 15.17 -14.34
C LYS A 228 11.58 14.30 -13.28
N VAL A 229 11.47 14.70 -12.01
CA VAL A 229 11.95 13.90 -10.86
C VAL A 229 11.21 12.56 -10.80
N ALA A 230 9.89 12.55 -10.96
CA ALA A 230 9.09 11.33 -11.02
C ALA A 230 9.54 10.41 -12.16
N ALA A 231 9.75 10.95 -13.37
CA ALA A 231 10.22 10.22 -14.55
C ALA A 231 11.59 9.55 -14.32
N ILE A 232 12.56 10.31 -13.83
CA ILE A 232 13.93 9.80 -13.56
C ILE A 232 13.90 8.68 -12.51
N ARG A 233 13.03 8.79 -11.48
CA ARG A 233 12.88 7.76 -10.45
C ARG A 233 12.29 6.46 -11.00
N GLY A 234 11.25 6.55 -11.82
CA GLY A 234 10.69 5.38 -12.51
C GLY A 234 11.72 4.67 -13.38
N CYS A 235 12.45 5.39 -14.24
CA CYS A 235 13.50 4.84 -15.08
C CYS A 235 14.61 4.16 -14.28
N ARG A 236 15.05 4.75 -13.14
CA ARG A 236 16.12 4.17 -12.32
C ARG A 236 15.73 2.85 -11.67
N ILE A 237 14.49 2.73 -11.22
CA ILE A 237 13.98 1.47 -10.62
C ILE A 237 13.81 0.41 -11.70
N PHE A 238 13.31 0.77 -12.87
CA PHE A 238 13.24 -0.11 -14.04
C PHE A 238 14.62 -0.69 -14.40
N CYS A 239 15.64 0.14 -14.53
CA CYS A 239 17.01 -0.31 -14.84
C CYS A 239 17.58 -1.25 -13.75
N VAL A 240 17.33 -0.98 -12.46
CA VAL A 240 17.82 -1.85 -11.36
C VAL A 240 17.12 -3.21 -11.38
N ASN A 241 15.82 -3.25 -11.68
CA ASN A 241 15.07 -4.51 -11.72
C ASN A 241 15.46 -5.36 -12.94
N VAL A 242 15.67 -4.75 -14.10
CA VAL A 242 16.16 -5.46 -15.29
C VAL A 242 17.55 -6.05 -15.06
N LEU A 243 18.45 -5.33 -14.38
CA LEU A 243 19.82 -5.81 -14.09
C LEU A 243 19.88 -6.89 -12.99
N ARG A 244 18.83 -7.05 -12.18
CA ARG A 244 18.78 -8.10 -11.15
C ARG A 244 18.14 -9.39 -11.63
N ASN A 245 17.37 -9.34 -12.71
CA ASN A 245 16.67 -10.49 -13.30
C ASN A 245 17.40 -11.09 -14.51
N ASN A 246 18.56 -10.55 -14.88
CA ASN A 246 19.55 -11.09 -15.81
C ASN A 246 20.82 -11.51 -15.05
#